data_529b634e386a592ccf5cfada8e8311c0
#
_entry.id   529b634e386a592ccf5cfada8e8311c0
#
_cell.length_a   1.000
_cell.length_b   1.000
_cell.length_c   1.000
_cell.angle_alpha   90.00
_cell.angle_beta   90.00
_cell.angle_gamma   90.00
#
_symmetry.space_group_name_H-M   'P 1'
#
loop_
_entity.id
_entity.type
_entity.pdbx_description
1 polymer ?
#
loop_
_entity_poly.entity_id
_entity_poly.type
_entity_poly.pdbx_seq_one_letter_code
_entity_poly.pdbx_strand_id
1 'polypeptide(L)'
;MRNIKLTLEYDGFRYNGFIQPPKKGNKTTVSGKITDVLSRMESADTVANTATNTTADTATDLPIDFPTDLSTGFSALFCGERTAPGVHALQQTVNFKTDSALSVGEIRTYLNHYLPQDIVVSEAVETADRFHAELNARSRTYEYRIICSAFPDVFFRKYAHFLSQPLDIAAMDHAAGLLTGKHDFAAFSSGKTKKSTVRELYSIDFETTDISTDNEPDREEIRIYLKANGFLQKMPLSLIGTLLDIGLGKRTPDCIEQIFSGQEDP
;
A
#
# COMPACT_ATOMS: atom_id res chain seq x y z
N MET A 1 11.33 24.76 -5.79
CA MET A 1 11.00 23.44 -5.17
C MET A 1 11.15 22.35 -6.22
N ARG A 2 11.92 21.31 -5.92
CA ARG A 2 12.09 20.08 -6.73
C ARG A 2 10.98 19.09 -6.38
N ASN A 3 10.49 18.32 -7.34
CA ASN A 3 9.48 17.28 -7.12
C ASN A 3 10.16 15.91 -7.11
N ILE A 4 10.15 15.24 -5.96
CA ILE A 4 10.81 13.95 -5.75
C ILE A 4 9.75 12.85 -5.68
N LYS A 5 9.87 11.86 -6.55
CA LYS A 5 9.08 10.61 -6.54
C LYS A 5 9.87 9.56 -5.79
N LEU A 6 9.23 8.88 -4.84
CA LEU A 6 9.76 7.73 -4.14
C LEU A 6 8.93 6.48 -4.47
N THR A 7 9.59 5.34 -4.55
CA THR A 7 8.98 4.02 -4.51
C THR A 7 9.27 3.41 -3.14
N LEU A 8 8.22 3.01 -2.44
CA LEU A 8 8.28 2.52 -1.07
C LEU A 8 7.89 1.05 -1.01
N GLU A 9 8.55 0.32 -0.12
CA GLU A 9 8.16 -0.99 0.36
C GLU A 9 7.92 -0.92 1.87
N TYR A 10 6.85 -1.53 2.39
CA TYR A 10 6.60 -1.55 3.83
C TYR A 10 5.74 -2.73 4.30
N ASP A 11 6.07 -3.20 5.52
CA ASP A 11 5.20 -4.07 6.31
C ASP A 11 4.14 -3.21 7.03
N GLY A 12 2.91 -3.27 6.55
CA GLY A 12 1.80 -2.48 7.09
C GLY A 12 1.19 -2.99 8.38
N PHE A 13 1.61 -4.17 8.89
CA PHE A 13 0.95 -4.88 9.98
C PHE A 13 0.71 -4.04 11.23
N ARG A 14 1.70 -3.24 11.65
CA ARG A 14 1.60 -2.40 12.83
C ARG A 14 1.08 -0.99 12.58
N TYR A 15 0.78 -0.63 11.31
CA TYR A 15 0.35 0.71 10.92
C TYR A 15 -1.17 0.79 10.73
N ASN A 16 -1.71 1.96 11.01
CA ASN A 16 -3.12 2.28 10.75
C ASN A 16 -3.33 2.79 9.31
N GLY A 17 -2.73 2.09 8.36
CA GLY A 17 -2.75 2.42 6.95
C GLY A 17 -1.69 3.46 6.57
N PHE A 18 -1.77 3.93 5.33
CA PHE A 18 -0.78 4.86 4.79
C PHE A 18 -0.98 6.28 5.29
N ILE A 19 -2.20 6.82 5.24
CA ILE A 19 -2.52 8.22 5.60
C ILE A 19 -3.20 8.29 6.96
N GLN A 20 -2.74 9.22 7.79
CA GLN A 20 -3.36 9.51 9.07
C GLN A 20 -4.74 10.17 8.87
N PRO A 21 -5.80 9.66 9.51
CA PRO A 21 -7.07 10.38 9.55
C PRO A 21 -6.91 11.68 10.37
N PRO A 22 -7.62 12.77 10.03
CA PRO A 22 -7.45 14.09 10.62
C PRO A 22 -7.85 14.23 12.09
N LYS A 23 -8.17 13.15 12.79
CA LYS A 23 -8.55 13.16 14.21
C LYS A 23 -7.47 12.59 15.11
N LYS A 24 -7.17 13.35 16.17
CA LYS A 24 -6.29 13.01 17.29
C LYS A 24 -6.43 11.53 17.72
N GLY A 25 -5.42 10.79 17.52
CA GLY A 25 -5.22 9.47 18.08
C GLY A 25 -3.81 9.04 17.74
N ASN A 26 -3.08 8.56 18.73
CA ASN A 26 -1.67 8.15 18.72
C ASN A 26 -1.39 6.93 17.80
N LYS A 27 -2.04 6.88 16.63
CA LYS A 27 -1.94 5.75 15.72
C LYS A 27 -0.95 6.09 14.63
N THR A 28 0.17 5.42 14.66
CA THR A 28 1.26 5.57 13.72
C THR A 28 0.82 5.14 12.33
N THR A 29 1.02 6.00 11.32
CA THR A 29 0.81 5.68 9.91
C THR A 29 2.13 5.66 9.15
N VAL A 30 2.17 4.99 8.00
CA VAL A 30 3.37 4.95 7.16
C VAL A 30 3.75 6.37 6.72
N SER A 31 2.77 7.15 6.23
CA SER A 31 3.03 8.54 5.83
C SER A 31 3.52 9.41 6.97
N GLY A 32 3.00 9.21 8.20
CA GLY A 32 3.45 9.93 9.39
C GLY A 32 4.94 9.71 9.65
N LYS A 33 5.41 8.45 9.57
CA LYS A 33 6.85 8.14 9.75
C LYS A 33 7.72 8.79 8.68
N ILE A 34 7.29 8.75 7.43
CA ILE A 34 8.04 9.37 6.33
C ILE A 34 8.07 10.89 6.49
N THR A 35 6.95 11.51 6.82
CA THR A 35 6.85 12.96 7.05
C THR A 35 7.74 13.41 8.21
N ASP A 36 7.77 12.66 9.33
CA ASP A 36 8.65 12.96 10.47
C ASP A 36 10.13 12.97 10.06
N VAL A 37 10.56 11.99 9.25
CA VAL A 37 11.96 11.92 8.79
C VAL A 37 12.28 13.01 7.77
N LEU A 38 11.37 13.27 6.82
CA LEU A 38 11.54 14.36 5.84
C LEU A 38 11.63 15.73 6.50
N SER A 39 10.81 15.99 7.51
CA SER A 39 10.83 17.26 8.26
C SER A 39 12.19 17.47 8.96
N ARG A 40 12.78 16.42 9.53
CA ARG A 40 14.12 16.47 10.14
C ARG A 40 15.22 16.72 9.10
N MET A 41 15.13 16.08 7.94
CA MET A 41 16.07 16.27 6.84
C MET A 41 16.16 17.73 6.42
N GLU A 42 15.02 18.40 6.19
CA GLU A 42 14.97 19.80 5.78
C GLU A 42 15.46 20.75 6.87
N SER A 43 15.19 20.45 8.13
CA SER A 43 15.70 21.23 9.26
C SER A 43 17.23 21.15 9.34
N ALA A 44 17.82 19.99 9.10
CA ALA A 44 19.27 19.78 9.09
C ALA A 44 19.94 20.53 7.92
N ASP A 45 19.36 20.51 6.71
CA ASP A 45 19.86 21.25 5.54
C ASP A 45 19.83 22.78 5.77
N THR A 46 18.80 23.29 6.43
CA THR A 46 18.68 24.72 6.74
C THR A 46 19.79 25.16 7.70
N VAL A 47 20.12 24.34 8.70
CA VAL A 47 21.19 24.63 9.66
C VAL A 47 22.57 24.55 8.97
N ALA A 48 22.82 23.56 8.13
CA ALA A 48 24.07 23.43 7.37
C ALA A 48 24.30 24.62 6.43
N ASN A 49 23.31 25.06 5.71
CA ASN A 49 23.37 26.23 4.81
C ASN A 49 23.56 27.57 5.57
N THR A 50 23.10 27.65 6.83
CA THR A 50 23.32 28.82 7.69
C THR A 50 24.72 28.81 8.31
N ALA A 51 25.29 27.62 8.57
CA ALA A 51 26.60 27.44 9.18
C ALA A 51 27.79 27.63 8.21
N THR A 52 27.58 27.60 6.88
CA THR A 52 28.63 27.87 5.87
C THR A 52 29.14 29.31 5.87
N ASN A 53 28.56 30.21 6.69
CA ASN A 53 29.11 31.54 6.94
C ASN A 53 29.97 31.66 8.20
N THR A 54 30.32 30.55 8.86
CA THR A 54 31.22 30.57 10.03
C THR A 54 32.21 29.41 9.92
N THR A 55 33.49 29.75 9.89
CA THR A 55 34.68 28.89 9.71
C THR A 55 34.66 27.59 10.50
N ALA A 56 35.20 26.56 9.81
CA ALA A 56 35.45 25.19 10.27
C ALA A 56 36.08 25.06 11.67
N ASP A 57 35.61 24.10 12.47
CA ASP A 57 36.39 22.94 12.94
C ASP A 57 35.54 22.00 13.81
N THR A 58 35.94 20.72 13.76
CA THR A 58 35.52 19.60 14.61
C THR A 58 34.21 18.87 14.27
N ALA A 59 34.42 17.71 13.65
CA ALA A 59 33.49 16.60 13.65
C ALA A 59 33.28 16.08 15.09
N THR A 60 32.10 16.30 15.65
CA THR A 60 31.62 15.59 16.85
C THR A 60 30.10 15.64 16.90
N ASP A 61 29.53 14.47 17.12
CA ASP A 61 28.15 14.16 17.57
C ASP A 61 27.09 15.26 17.43
N LEU A 62 26.13 15.03 16.53
CA LEU A 62 24.95 15.87 16.38
C LEU A 62 24.10 15.85 17.66
N PRO A 63 23.73 17.00 18.24
CA PRO A 63 22.90 17.07 19.44
C PRO A 63 21.48 16.59 19.16
N ILE A 64 20.93 15.82 20.10
CA ILE A 64 19.64 15.12 20.03
C ILE A 64 18.43 16.04 20.34
N ASP A 65 18.59 17.35 20.45
CA ASP A 65 17.49 18.29 20.72
C ASP A 65 17.24 19.18 19.52
N PHE A 66 16.19 18.86 18.75
CA PHE A 66 15.68 19.71 17.66
C PHE A 66 14.45 20.52 18.12
N PRO A 67 14.37 21.82 17.79
CA PRO A 67 13.20 22.64 18.08
C PRO A 67 11.99 22.17 17.27
N THR A 68 10.86 22.04 17.93
CA THR A 68 9.59 21.52 17.42
C THR A 68 8.77 22.51 16.59
N ASP A 69 9.31 23.68 16.24
CA ASP A 69 8.54 24.77 15.65
C ASP A 69 9.32 25.46 14.52
N LEU A 70 9.51 24.75 13.40
CA LEU A 70 10.03 25.33 12.17
C LEU A 70 9.04 25.05 11.04
N SER A 71 8.57 26.11 10.40
CA SER A 71 7.84 26.07 9.13
C SER A 71 8.71 25.32 8.10
N THR A 72 8.43 24.04 7.93
CA THR A 72 9.20 23.15 7.08
C THR A 72 8.98 23.52 5.61
N GLY A 73 10.06 23.70 4.84
CA GLY A 73 10.04 23.89 3.38
C GLY A 73 9.55 22.66 2.60
N PHE A 74 8.92 21.73 3.31
CA PHE A 74 8.39 20.46 2.79
C PHE A 74 6.90 20.61 2.51
N SER A 75 6.51 20.25 1.27
CA SER A 75 5.10 20.15 0.90
C SER A 75 4.52 18.79 1.35
N ALA A 76 3.19 18.72 1.41
CA ALA A 76 2.49 17.49 1.74
C ALA A 76 2.99 16.29 0.93
N LEU A 77 3.02 15.11 1.56
CA LEU A 77 3.31 13.83 0.91
C LEU A 77 2.05 13.34 0.17
N PHE A 78 2.16 13.15 -1.15
CA PHE A 78 1.10 12.60 -1.99
C PHE A 78 1.38 11.12 -2.28
N CYS A 79 0.34 10.28 -2.22
CA CYS A 79 0.47 8.83 -2.46
C CYS A 79 -0.43 8.35 -3.59
N GLY A 80 0.03 7.33 -4.31
CA GLY A 80 -0.73 6.70 -5.40
C GLY A 80 -1.96 5.95 -4.91
N GLU A 81 -1.89 5.33 -3.74
CA GLU A 81 -2.99 4.61 -3.11
C GLU A 81 -2.96 4.78 -1.59
N ARG A 82 -4.15 4.84 -0.98
CA ARG A 82 -4.32 4.94 0.47
C ARG A 82 -4.59 3.56 1.05
N THR A 83 -3.53 2.81 1.33
CA THR A 83 -3.68 1.48 1.92
C THR A 83 -4.39 1.52 3.27
N ALA A 84 -5.25 0.52 3.49
CA ALA A 84 -5.98 0.35 4.76
C ALA A 84 -5.04 -0.13 5.89
N PRO A 85 -5.48 -0.08 7.16
CA PRO A 85 -4.72 -0.63 8.29
C PRO A 85 -4.31 -2.09 8.05
N GLY A 86 -3.04 -2.40 8.31
CA GLY A 86 -2.48 -3.73 8.17
C GLY A 86 -2.08 -4.13 6.75
N VAL A 87 -2.40 -3.32 5.74
CA VAL A 87 -2.04 -3.62 4.33
C VAL A 87 -0.58 -3.28 4.08
N HIS A 88 0.17 -4.23 3.52
CA HIS A 88 1.55 -4.09 3.09
C HIS A 88 1.63 -3.45 1.71
N ALA A 89 2.81 -3.01 1.31
CA ALA A 89 3.07 -2.60 -0.07
C ALA A 89 4.46 -3.04 -0.51
N LEU A 90 4.56 -3.56 -1.73
CA LEU A 90 5.82 -3.89 -2.39
C LEU A 90 6.34 -2.72 -3.21
N GLN A 91 5.44 -1.88 -3.77
CA GLN A 91 5.79 -0.77 -4.66
C GLN A 91 4.78 0.39 -4.52
N GLN A 92 4.77 1.05 -3.37
CA GLN A 92 3.94 2.25 -3.19
C GLN A 92 4.64 3.47 -3.76
N THR A 93 4.02 4.12 -4.74
CA THR A 93 4.52 5.39 -5.28
C THR A 93 4.02 6.55 -4.43
N VAL A 94 4.95 7.43 -4.05
CA VAL A 94 4.65 8.72 -3.40
C VAL A 94 5.45 9.84 -4.05
N ASN A 95 5.03 11.08 -3.86
CA ASN A 95 5.85 12.25 -4.21
C ASN A 95 5.68 13.38 -3.21
N PHE A 96 6.68 14.22 -3.13
CA PHE A 96 6.69 15.44 -2.33
C PHE A 96 7.57 16.51 -3.02
N LYS A 97 7.36 17.76 -2.64
CA LYS A 97 8.19 18.88 -3.11
C LYS A 97 9.11 19.35 -2.00
N THR A 98 10.37 19.63 -2.33
CA THR A 98 11.41 20.04 -1.40
C THR A 98 12.31 21.11 -2.02
N ASP A 99 12.86 21.97 -1.17
CA ASP A 99 13.94 22.92 -1.53
C ASP A 99 15.31 22.41 -1.07
N SER A 100 15.39 21.20 -0.51
CA SER A 100 16.65 20.57 -0.11
C SER A 100 17.67 20.54 -1.25
N ALA A 101 18.92 20.87 -0.94
CA ALA A 101 20.04 20.79 -1.88
C ALA A 101 20.60 19.38 -2.04
N LEU A 102 20.18 18.42 -1.19
CA LEU A 102 20.64 17.03 -1.25
C LEU A 102 20.32 16.40 -2.61
N SER A 103 21.25 15.63 -3.13
CA SER A 103 21.00 14.78 -4.29
C SER A 103 19.91 13.75 -3.98
N VAL A 104 19.27 13.21 -5.02
CA VAL A 104 18.22 12.17 -4.86
C VAL A 104 18.75 10.92 -4.17
N GLY A 105 20.03 10.56 -4.42
CA GLY A 105 20.71 9.46 -3.75
C GLY A 105 20.90 9.70 -2.25
N GLU A 106 21.29 10.92 -1.87
CA GLU A 106 21.43 11.32 -0.46
C GLU A 106 20.10 11.33 0.26
N ILE A 107 19.03 11.86 -0.37
CA ILE A 107 17.66 11.81 0.17
C ILE A 107 17.25 10.35 0.45
N ARG A 108 17.47 9.43 -0.51
CA ARG A 108 17.16 8.00 -0.33
C ARG A 108 17.95 7.39 0.81
N THR A 109 19.24 7.68 0.88
CA THR A 109 20.13 7.17 1.94
C THR A 109 19.70 7.68 3.29
N TYR A 110 19.42 8.98 3.40
CA TYR A 110 18.92 9.61 4.63
C TYR A 110 17.62 8.99 5.11
N LEU A 111 16.63 8.85 4.21
CA LEU A 111 15.36 8.23 4.54
C LEU A 111 15.54 6.80 5.06
N ASN A 112 16.31 5.97 4.36
CA ASN A 112 16.55 4.58 4.77
C ASN A 112 17.39 4.45 6.06
N HIS A 113 18.17 5.46 6.41
CA HIS A 113 18.92 5.47 7.67
C HIS A 113 18.00 5.74 8.89
N TYR A 114 17.01 6.64 8.73
CA TYR A 114 16.18 7.09 9.85
C TYR A 114 14.77 6.47 9.87
N LEU A 115 14.31 5.88 8.79
CA LEU A 115 13.05 5.15 8.77
C LEU A 115 13.16 3.85 9.59
N PRO A 116 12.06 3.41 10.20
CA PRO A 116 12.05 2.11 10.88
C PRO A 116 12.23 0.98 9.84
N GLN A 117 12.78 -0.16 10.27
CA GLN A 117 13.17 -1.29 9.42
C GLN A 117 12.03 -1.90 8.59
N ASP A 118 10.79 -1.60 8.92
CA ASP A 118 9.61 -2.05 8.19
C ASP A 118 9.10 -1.05 7.14
N ILE A 119 9.87 0.01 6.84
CA ILE A 119 9.64 0.94 5.74
C ILE A 119 10.95 1.18 5.00
N VAL A 120 10.98 0.92 3.70
CA VAL A 120 12.16 1.10 2.85
C VAL A 120 11.81 1.98 1.64
N VAL A 121 12.70 2.89 1.29
CA VAL A 121 12.69 3.63 0.03
C VAL A 121 13.55 2.84 -0.98
N SER A 122 12.92 2.05 -1.83
CA SER A 122 13.61 1.24 -2.84
C SER A 122 14.16 2.10 -3.99
N GLU A 123 13.44 3.17 -4.36
CA GLU A 123 13.83 4.09 -5.41
C GLU A 123 13.49 5.54 -5.04
N ALA A 124 14.34 6.47 -5.44
CA ALA A 124 14.06 7.90 -5.41
C ALA A 124 14.51 8.52 -6.72
N VAL A 125 13.65 9.33 -7.35
CA VAL A 125 13.96 10.05 -8.60
C VAL A 125 13.35 11.45 -8.61
N GLU A 126 14.05 12.38 -9.22
CA GLU A 126 13.46 13.69 -9.51
C GLU A 126 12.52 13.58 -10.70
N THR A 127 11.35 14.18 -10.61
CA THR A 127 10.29 14.06 -11.60
C THR A 127 9.77 15.44 -12.02
N ALA A 128 8.97 15.48 -13.08
CA ALA A 128 8.38 16.73 -13.57
C ALA A 128 7.59 17.44 -12.46
N ASP A 129 7.65 18.77 -12.43
CA ASP A 129 6.99 19.59 -11.38
C ASP A 129 5.49 19.31 -11.24
N ARG A 130 4.82 18.93 -12.35
CA ARG A 130 3.38 18.60 -12.39
C ARG A 130 3.05 17.16 -12.00
N PHE A 131 4.05 16.32 -11.75
CA PHE A 131 3.79 14.93 -11.34
C PHE A 131 3.09 14.88 -9.99
N HIS A 132 2.05 14.04 -9.90
CA HIS A 132 1.28 13.81 -8.68
C HIS A 132 0.95 12.32 -8.58
N ALA A 133 1.43 11.65 -7.55
CA ALA A 133 1.34 10.20 -7.41
C ALA A 133 -0.10 9.66 -7.51
N GLU A 134 -1.08 10.35 -6.91
CA GLU A 134 -2.49 9.95 -6.98
C GLU A 134 -3.10 10.19 -8.36
N LEU A 135 -2.86 11.37 -8.96
CA LEU A 135 -3.53 11.78 -10.20
C LEU A 135 -2.92 11.12 -11.45
N ASN A 136 -1.63 10.81 -11.42
CA ASN A 136 -0.93 10.17 -12.52
C ASN A 136 -0.93 8.64 -12.44
N ALA A 137 -1.50 8.04 -11.40
CA ALA A 137 -1.63 6.60 -11.29
C ALA A 137 -2.56 6.06 -12.39
N ARG A 138 -2.04 5.15 -13.23
CA ARG A 138 -2.80 4.52 -14.32
C ARG A 138 -3.51 3.26 -13.89
N SER A 139 -2.90 2.50 -12.99
CA SER A 139 -3.46 1.28 -12.42
C SER A 139 -2.96 1.06 -11.01
N ARG A 140 -3.68 0.23 -10.28
CA ARG A 140 -3.32 -0.26 -8.95
C ARG A 140 -3.51 -1.77 -8.96
N THR A 141 -2.58 -2.47 -8.34
CA THR A 141 -2.64 -3.93 -8.20
C THR A 141 -2.61 -4.27 -6.71
N TYR A 142 -3.59 -5.07 -6.28
CA TYR A 142 -3.58 -5.70 -4.97
C TYR A 142 -3.27 -7.17 -5.13
N GLU A 143 -2.38 -7.69 -4.29
CA GLU A 143 -2.10 -9.11 -4.12
C GLU A 143 -2.76 -9.58 -2.82
N TYR A 144 -3.49 -10.70 -2.89
CA TYR A 144 -4.02 -11.39 -1.74
C TYR A 144 -3.47 -12.80 -1.70
N ARG A 145 -2.83 -13.16 -0.58
CA ARG A 145 -2.16 -14.46 -0.42
C ARG A 145 -2.97 -15.36 0.49
N ILE A 146 -3.13 -16.60 0.07
CA ILE A 146 -3.83 -17.66 0.79
C ILE A 146 -2.88 -18.86 0.90
N ILE A 147 -2.88 -19.49 2.07
CA ILE A 147 -2.22 -20.77 2.27
C ILE A 147 -3.30 -21.78 2.64
N CYS A 148 -3.50 -22.74 1.75
CA CYS A 148 -4.35 -23.90 1.99
C CYS A 148 -3.47 -25.02 2.58
N SER A 149 -3.76 -25.47 3.82
CA SER A 149 -3.03 -26.55 4.48
C SER A 149 -3.82 -27.07 5.69
N ALA A 150 -3.44 -28.23 6.22
CA ALA A 150 -4.09 -28.81 7.40
C ALA A 150 -3.91 -27.94 8.68
N PHE A 151 -2.77 -27.21 8.77
CA PHE A 151 -2.43 -26.40 9.94
C PHE A 151 -1.98 -25.01 9.53
N PRO A 152 -2.26 -23.96 10.35
CA PRO A 152 -1.86 -22.60 10.06
C PRO A 152 -0.33 -22.42 10.15
N ASP A 153 0.24 -21.67 9.19
CA ASP A 153 1.65 -21.29 9.21
C ASP A 153 1.90 -20.12 10.17
N VAL A 154 2.75 -20.37 11.17
CA VAL A 154 3.06 -19.38 12.22
C VAL A 154 3.87 -18.20 11.66
N PHE A 155 4.74 -18.42 10.70
CA PHE A 155 5.59 -17.37 10.13
C PHE A 155 4.85 -16.52 9.10
N PHE A 156 3.96 -17.12 8.32
CA PHE A 156 3.17 -16.42 7.30
C PHE A 156 1.85 -15.85 7.81
N ARG A 157 1.45 -16.08 9.08
CA ARG A 157 0.16 -15.62 9.64
C ARG A 157 -0.14 -14.12 9.51
N LYS A 158 0.89 -13.30 9.27
CA LYS A 158 0.75 -11.85 9.06
C LYS A 158 0.62 -11.48 7.59
N TYR A 159 0.99 -12.38 6.69
CA TYR A 159 1.18 -12.09 5.27
C TYR A 159 0.27 -12.91 4.36
N ALA A 160 -0.36 -13.95 4.89
CA ALA A 160 -1.25 -14.81 4.15
C ALA A 160 -2.49 -15.18 4.98
N HIS A 161 -3.61 -15.34 4.30
CA HIS A 161 -4.82 -15.89 4.88
C HIS A 161 -4.73 -17.43 4.89
N PHE A 162 -5.02 -18.03 6.02
CA PHE A 162 -5.01 -19.48 6.16
C PHE A 162 -6.39 -20.07 5.91
N LEU A 163 -6.45 -21.14 5.12
CA LEU A 163 -7.65 -21.98 4.93
C LEU A 163 -7.30 -23.45 5.13
N SER A 164 -8.18 -24.16 5.81
CA SER A 164 -8.05 -25.62 6.03
C SER A 164 -8.70 -26.47 4.91
N GLN A 165 -9.31 -25.81 3.93
CA GLN A 165 -10.01 -26.44 2.82
C GLN A 165 -9.41 -25.96 1.48
N PRO A 166 -9.35 -26.85 0.48
CA PRO A 166 -8.96 -26.45 -0.87
C PRO A 166 -10.00 -25.51 -1.49
N LEU A 167 -9.56 -24.72 -2.46
CA LEU A 167 -10.41 -23.79 -3.22
C LEU A 167 -10.63 -24.32 -4.65
N ASP A 168 -11.84 -24.19 -5.15
CA ASP A 168 -12.14 -24.39 -6.58
C ASP A 168 -11.71 -23.15 -7.38
N ILE A 169 -10.46 -23.19 -7.86
CA ILE A 169 -9.88 -22.08 -8.64
C ILE A 169 -10.61 -21.92 -9.97
N ALA A 170 -11.15 -22.99 -10.58
CA ALA A 170 -11.88 -22.87 -11.83
C ALA A 170 -13.20 -22.10 -11.66
N ALA A 171 -13.94 -22.35 -10.58
CA ALA A 171 -15.14 -21.59 -10.23
C ALA A 171 -14.80 -20.11 -9.91
N MET A 172 -13.69 -19.86 -9.21
CA MET A 172 -13.22 -18.50 -8.91
C MET A 172 -12.81 -17.76 -10.18
N ASP A 173 -12.12 -18.41 -11.12
CA ASP A 173 -11.71 -17.81 -12.40
C ASP A 173 -12.91 -17.46 -13.27
N HIS A 174 -13.93 -18.32 -13.31
CA HIS A 174 -15.20 -18.02 -13.98
C HIS A 174 -15.84 -16.74 -13.38
N ALA A 175 -15.94 -16.64 -12.05
CA ALA A 175 -16.48 -15.45 -11.38
C ALA A 175 -15.62 -14.20 -11.65
N ALA A 176 -14.28 -14.36 -11.69
CA ALA A 176 -13.35 -13.30 -12.03
C ALA A 176 -13.61 -12.74 -13.43
N GLY A 177 -13.93 -13.62 -14.40
CA GLY A 177 -14.36 -13.22 -15.74
C GLY A 177 -15.59 -12.31 -15.72
N LEU A 178 -16.60 -12.61 -14.88
CA LEU A 178 -17.82 -11.81 -14.74
C LEU A 178 -17.56 -10.45 -14.03
N LEU A 179 -16.57 -10.38 -13.15
CA LEU A 179 -16.18 -9.17 -12.44
C LEU A 179 -15.31 -8.23 -13.28
N THR A 180 -14.60 -8.78 -14.27
CA THR A 180 -13.66 -8.02 -15.11
C THR A 180 -14.41 -7.09 -16.06
N GLY A 181 -13.86 -5.88 -16.25
CA GLY A 181 -14.46 -4.86 -17.09
C GLY A 181 -14.90 -3.61 -16.32
N LYS A 182 -15.74 -2.83 -16.98
CA LYS A 182 -16.25 -1.57 -16.42
C LYS A 182 -17.65 -1.77 -15.85
N HIS A 183 -17.74 -1.74 -14.52
CA HIS A 183 -18.99 -1.96 -13.78
C HIS A 183 -19.18 -0.91 -12.68
N ASP A 184 -20.40 -0.82 -12.17
CA ASP A 184 -20.71 -0.09 -10.94
C ASP A 184 -20.44 -1.02 -9.74
N PHE A 185 -19.33 -0.78 -9.02
CA PHE A 185 -18.93 -1.55 -7.86
C PHE A 185 -19.48 -1.00 -6.54
N ALA A 186 -20.61 -0.29 -6.57
CA ALA A 186 -21.23 0.27 -5.36
C ALA A 186 -21.48 -0.81 -4.30
N ALA A 187 -21.98 -1.99 -4.69
CA ALA A 187 -22.26 -3.12 -3.81
C ALA A 187 -20.99 -3.61 -3.09
N PHE A 188 -19.83 -3.61 -3.75
CA PHE A 188 -18.55 -4.02 -3.20
C PHE A 188 -17.85 -2.94 -2.35
N SER A 189 -18.51 -1.83 -2.07
CA SER A 189 -17.93 -0.70 -1.33
C SER A 189 -18.59 -0.49 0.03
N SER A 190 -17.78 -0.25 1.04
CA SER A 190 -18.29 0.18 2.34
C SER A 190 -18.47 1.70 2.37
N GLY A 191 -19.68 2.15 2.39
CA GLY A 191 -20.03 3.55 2.67
C GLY A 191 -20.60 4.32 1.49
N LYS A 192 -21.42 5.30 1.83
CA LYS A 192 -22.02 6.22 0.86
C LYS A 192 -20.96 7.19 0.35
N THR A 193 -20.67 7.17 -0.93
CA THR A 193 -19.78 8.14 -1.59
C THR A 193 -20.60 9.08 -2.48
N LYS A 194 -20.19 10.36 -2.55
CA LYS A 194 -20.71 11.31 -3.53
C LYS A 194 -19.99 11.22 -4.88
N LYS A 195 -18.89 10.44 -4.95
CA LYS A 195 -18.11 10.21 -6.17
C LYS A 195 -18.67 9.01 -6.91
N SER A 196 -18.39 8.93 -8.22
CA SER A 196 -18.71 7.77 -9.04
C SER A 196 -18.20 6.48 -8.44
N THR A 197 -19.03 5.45 -8.40
CA THR A 197 -18.71 4.09 -7.99
C THR A 197 -18.31 3.19 -9.14
N VAL A 198 -18.37 3.70 -10.37
CA VAL A 198 -17.92 2.98 -11.56
C VAL A 198 -16.41 2.87 -11.55
N ARG A 199 -15.91 1.64 -11.69
CA ARG A 199 -14.48 1.32 -11.84
C ARG A 199 -14.30 0.40 -13.05
N GLU A 200 -13.07 0.33 -13.52
CA GLU A 200 -12.65 -0.61 -14.56
C GLU A 200 -11.64 -1.57 -13.95
N LEU A 201 -12.08 -2.82 -13.76
CA LEU A 201 -11.25 -3.91 -13.28
C LEU A 201 -10.58 -4.54 -14.50
N TYR A 202 -9.28 -4.40 -14.63
CA TYR A 202 -8.52 -4.85 -15.81
C TYR A 202 -8.31 -6.35 -15.83
N SER A 203 -8.00 -6.92 -14.67
CA SER A 203 -7.83 -8.36 -14.50
C SER A 203 -7.99 -8.80 -13.06
N ILE A 204 -8.35 -10.07 -12.88
CA ILE A 204 -8.17 -10.86 -11.67
C ILE A 204 -7.40 -12.10 -12.09
N ASP A 205 -6.17 -12.23 -11.62
CA ASP A 205 -5.28 -13.31 -12.01
C ASP A 205 -4.98 -14.22 -10.79
N PHE A 206 -4.91 -15.53 -11.01
CA PHE A 206 -4.62 -16.51 -9.98
C PHE A 206 -3.27 -17.18 -10.26
N GLU A 207 -2.44 -17.27 -9.24
CA GLU A 207 -1.18 -18.00 -9.27
C GLU A 207 -1.21 -19.04 -8.15
N THR A 208 -1.04 -20.29 -8.49
CA THR A 208 -1.06 -21.41 -7.56
C THR A 208 0.31 -22.05 -7.51
N THR A 209 0.85 -22.24 -6.32
CA THR A 209 2.17 -22.87 -6.11
C THR A 209 2.04 -23.97 -5.08
N ASP A 210 2.45 -25.19 -5.46
CA ASP A 210 2.62 -26.28 -4.51
C ASP A 210 3.82 -25.99 -3.60
N ILE A 211 3.56 -25.89 -2.30
CA ILE A 211 4.55 -25.67 -1.25
C ILE A 211 4.57 -26.82 -0.24
N SER A 212 4.10 -28.01 -0.68
CA SER A 212 4.08 -29.22 0.12
C SER A 212 5.48 -29.64 0.57
N THR A 213 5.54 -30.28 1.72
CA THR A 213 6.76 -30.86 2.29
C THR A 213 6.48 -32.31 2.73
N ASP A 214 7.54 -33.09 3.02
CA ASP A 214 7.39 -34.47 3.50
C ASP A 214 6.52 -34.57 4.75
N ASN A 215 6.49 -33.53 5.60
CA ASN A 215 5.71 -33.48 6.84
C ASN A 215 4.35 -32.82 6.68
N GLU A 216 4.12 -32.08 5.60
CA GLU A 216 2.88 -31.37 5.27
C GLU A 216 2.57 -31.58 3.78
N PRO A 217 2.01 -32.74 3.42
CA PRO A 217 1.49 -32.95 2.06
C PRO A 217 0.25 -32.07 1.84
N ASP A 218 -0.08 -31.83 0.59
CA ASP A 218 -1.26 -31.06 0.17
C ASP A 218 -1.27 -29.60 0.68
N ARG A 219 -0.10 -28.96 0.72
CA ARG A 219 0.04 -27.56 1.06
C ARG A 219 0.21 -26.70 -0.18
N GLU A 220 -0.65 -25.72 -0.34
CA GLU A 220 -0.70 -24.89 -1.53
C GLU A 220 -0.73 -23.40 -1.16
N GLU A 221 0.05 -22.59 -1.87
CA GLU A 221 -0.04 -21.13 -1.84
C GLU A 221 -0.81 -20.64 -3.07
N ILE A 222 -1.86 -19.85 -2.83
CA ILE A 222 -2.65 -19.21 -3.87
C ILE A 222 -2.49 -17.70 -3.74
N ARG A 223 -2.11 -17.04 -4.82
CA ARG A 223 -2.04 -15.58 -4.91
C ARG A 223 -3.09 -15.09 -5.89
N ILE A 224 -3.86 -14.12 -5.46
CA ILE A 224 -4.90 -13.47 -6.26
C ILE A 224 -4.48 -12.03 -6.50
N TYR A 225 -4.33 -11.64 -7.77
CA TYR A 225 -3.95 -10.30 -8.18
C TYR A 225 -5.16 -9.57 -8.75
N LEU A 226 -5.55 -8.47 -8.12
CA LEU A 226 -6.63 -7.58 -8.56
C LEU A 226 -6.01 -6.34 -9.19
N LYS A 227 -6.22 -6.08 -10.47
CA LYS A 227 -5.71 -4.90 -11.16
C LYS A 227 -6.85 -4.05 -11.71
N ALA A 228 -6.88 -2.75 -11.34
CA ALA A 228 -7.93 -1.83 -11.74
C ALA A 228 -7.38 -0.40 -11.96
N ASN A 229 -8.19 0.46 -12.58
CA ASN A 229 -7.92 1.91 -12.65
C ASN A 229 -7.97 2.59 -11.28
N GLY A 230 -8.59 1.96 -10.30
CA GLY A 230 -8.70 2.39 -8.91
C GLY A 230 -9.73 1.54 -8.16
N PHE A 231 -9.66 1.54 -6.85
CA PHE A 231 -10.58 0.80 -6.01
C PHE A 231 -11.42 1.73 -5.13
N LEU A 232 -12.64 1.31 -4.83
CA LEU A 232 -13.47 1.91 -3.80
C LEU A 232 -13.02 1.44 -2.41
N GLN A 233 -13.48 2.12 -1.38
CA GLN A 233 -13.17 1.75 -0.01
C GLN A 233 -13.65 0.31 0.29
N LYS A 234 -12.74 -0.54 0.75
CA LYS A 234 -12.92 -1.98 1.01
C LYS A 234 -13.25 -2.86 -0.21
N MET A 235 -13.38 -2.28 -1.41
CA MET A 235 -13.68 -3.04 -2.61
C MET A 235 -12.75 -4.25 -2.83
N PRO A 236 -11.40 -4.17 -2.69
CA PRO A 236 -10.55 -5.34 -2.86
C PRO A 236 -10.90 -6.48 -1.91
N LEU A 237 -11.17 -6.17 -0.63
CA LEU A 237 -11.50 -7.18 0.38
C LEU A 237 -12.88 -7.81 0.12
N SER A 238 -13.86 -7.01 -0.33
CA SER A 238 -15.18 -7.53 -0.67
C SER A 238 -15.13 -8.45 -1.89
N LEU A 239 -14.38 -8.08 -2.94
CA LEU A 239 -14.15 -8.93 -4.11
C LEU A 239 -13.50 -10.27 -3.71
N ILE A 240 -12.45 -10.22 -2.90
CA ILE A 240 -11.78 -11.42 -2.41
C ILE A 240 -12.73 -12.28 -1.56
N GLY A 241 -13.53 -11.67 -0.68
CA GLY A 241 -14.49 -12.41 0.15
C GLY A 241 -15.49 -13.18 -0.71
N THR A 242 -16.06 -12.53 -1.73
CA THR A 242 -17.00 -13.17 -2.66
C THR A 242 -16.33 -14.30 -3.44
N LEU A 243 -15.11 -14.08 -3.96
CA LEU A 243 -14.35 -15.12 -4.66
C LEU A 243 -14.03 -16.31 -3.74
N LEU A 244 -13.68 -16.08 -2.48
CA LEU A 244 -13.44 -17.14 -1.51
C LEU A 244 -14.70 -17.95 -1.21
N ASP A 245 -15.86 -17.31 -1.06
CA ASP A 245 -17.12 -18.03 -0.86
C ASP A 245 -17.50 -18.89 -2.07
N ILE A 246 -17.17 -18.43 -3.30
CA ILE A 246 -17.33 -19.24 -4.52
C ILE A 246 -16.33 -20.41 -4.52
N GLY A 247 -15.06 -20.16 -4.25
CA GLY A 247 -14.04 -21.20 -4.22
C GLY A 247 -14.26 -22.27 -3.14
N LEU A 248 -14.94 -21.90 -2.05
CA LEU A 248 -15.37 -22.83 -0.99
C LEU A 248 -16.70 -23.53 -1.31
N GLY A 249 -17.31 -23.26 -2.46
CA GLY A 249 -18.59 -23.85 -2.87
C GLY A 249 -19.81 -23.34 -2.09
N LYS A 250 -19.68 -22.25 -1.36
CA LYS A 250 -20.80 -21.63 -0.63
C LYS A 250 -21.74 -20.83 -1.54
N ARG A 251 -21.21 -20.34 -2.66
CA ARG A 251 -21.93 -19.59 -3.69
C ARG A 251 -21.58 -20.11 -5.08
N THR A 252 -22.44 -19.90 -6.05
CA THR A 252 -22.13 -20.15 -7.46
C THR A 252 -21.58 -18.89 -8.13
N PRO A 253 -20.79 -18.97 -9.22
CA PRO A 253 -20.29 -17.80 -9.93
C PRO A 253 -21.37 -16.83 -10.39
N ASP A 254 -22.58 -17.34 -10.68
CA ASP A 254 -23.73 -16.53 -11.13
C ASP A 254 -24.19 -15.49 -10.08
N CYS A 255 -23.80 -15.64 -8.81
CA CYS A 255 -24.09 -14.64 -7.77
C CYS A 255 -23.54 -13.25 -8.15
N ILE A 256 -22.51 -13.16 -8.98
CA ILE A 256 -21.93 -11.90 -9.43
C ILE A 256 -22.94 -11.04 -10.18
N GLU A 257 -23.73 -11.64 -11.07
CA GLU A 257 -24.80 -10.94 -11.80
C GLU A 257 -25.91 -10.48 -10.85
N GLN A 258 -26.23 -11.29 -9.85
CA GLN A 258 -27.23 -10.97 -8.82
C GLN A 258 -26.76 -9.83 -7.93
N ILE A 259 -25.49 -9.79 -7.57
CA ILE A 259 -24.88 -8.70 -6.80
C ILE A 259 -24.92 -7.39 -7.62
N PHE A 260 -24.52 -7.41 -8.90
CA PHE A 260 -24.58 -6.22 -9.75
C PHE A 260 -26.02 -5.72 -9.99
N SER A 261 -26.99 -6.62 -10.02
CA SER A 261 -28.42 -6.25 -10.12
C SER A 261 -29.05 -5.81 -8.80
N GLY A 262 -28.32 -5.87 -7.69
CA GLY A 262 -28.79 -5.51 -6.35
C GLY A 262 -29.76 -6.52 -5.71
N GLN A 263 -29.74 -7.76 -6.19
CA GLN A 263 -30.56 -8.86 -5.66
C GLN A 263 -29.87 -9.62 -4.55
N GLU A 264 -28.53 -9.52 -4.46
CA GLU A 264 -27.72 -10.18 -3.46
C GLU A 264 -26.61 -9.25 -2.97
N ASP A 265 -26.16 -9.42 -1.73
CA ASP A 265 -24.99 -8.71 -1.17
C ASP A 265 -23.69 -9.50 -1.47
N PRO A 266 -22.55 -8.80 -1.63
CA PRO A 266 -21.26 -9.41 -1.91
C PRO A 266 -20.70 -10.20 -0.73
#